data_a95ae8cbdb8193f0e486161e42b653ec
#
_entry.id   a95ae8cbdb8193f0e486161e42b653ec
#
_cell.length_a   1.000
_cell.length_b   1.000
_cell.length_c   1.000
_cell.angle_alpha   90.00
_cell.angle_beta   90.00
_cell.angle_gamma   90.00
#
_symmetry.space_group_name_H-M   'P 1'
#
loop_
_entity.id
_entity.type
_entity.pdbx_description
1 polymer ?
#
loop_
_entity_poly.entity_id
_entity_poly.type
_entity_poly.pdbx_seq_one_letter_code
_entity_poly.pdbx_strand_id
1 'polypeptide(L)'
;MNRRRFMIRSVAGSFALPALPSLMAGAISGKSAIAESRGAGVEARRFVAVGNLLGFQQKQFFPKTKGKEFEETTLLKPLAANREQFTIYRGLDHGLRGGHFAVHTFLSGMLHHESKNRVDGNVTIDQFIADEVGTETRFPSLTVGSEGGIHGGCQLSWTKSGVRVPPITGPAELFDRLFVSDSKEQHEQRVKANSLQGSILDSIQEEAGSLSKRINTEDKAKLDEYFSSIRDVEKRLELRRRWADQPKPKAPFDKPADKNTVEDLPMLYELLALALQTDSTRIATLEIGGSFLPQNLGIDKSYHSMSHHGNDEKTIAH
;
A
#
# COMPACT_ATOMS: atom_id res chain seq x y z
N MET A 1 -27.39 -18.60 9.05
CA MET A 1 -26.61 -18.12 10.24
C MET A 1 -26.38 -16.64 10.07
N ASN A 2 -26.76 -15.79 11.01
CA ASN A 2 -26.87 -14.34 10.83
C ASN A 2 -25.48 -13.69 10.89
N ARG A 3 -25.02 -13.00 9.82
CA ARG A 3 -23.70 -12.36 9.69
C ARG A 3 -23.34 -11.42 10.86
N ARG A 4 -24.33 -10.76 11.46
CA ARG A 4 -24.15 -9.95 12.68
C ARG A 4 -23.71 -10.76 13.91
N ARG A 5 -24.17 -12.01 14.05
CA ARG A 5 -23.74 -12.89 15.15
C ARG A 5 -22.34 -13.45 14.97
N PHE A 6 -21.86 -13.55 13.73
CA PHE A 6 -20.48 -13.97 13.44
C PHE A 6 -19.49 -12.88 13.85
N MET A 7 -19.73 -11.63 13.46
CA MET A 7 -18.86 -10.51 13.87
C MET A 7 -18.83 -10.28 15.39
N ILE A 8 -19.95 -10.42 16.09
CA ILE A 8 -20.01 -10.24 17.55
C ILE A 8 -19.35 -11.41 18.30
N ARG A 9 -19.37 -12.63 17.76
CA ARG A 9 -18.70 -13.78 18.37
C ARG A 9 -17.20 -13.84 18.08
N SER A 10 -16.74 -13.30 16.96
CA SER A 10 -15.30 -13.15 16.67
C SER A 10 -14.63 -12.11 17.57
N VAL A 11 -15.38 -11.13 18.06
CA VAL A 11 -14.89 -10.09 18.98
C VAL A 11 -14.76 -10.58 20.43
N ALA A 12 -15.42 -11.69 20.81
CA ALA A 12 -15.41 -12.22 22.17
C ALA A 12 -14.38 -13.35 22.43
N GLY A 13 -13.61 -13.77 21.45
CA GLY A 13 -12.60 -14.83 21.55
C GLY A 13 -11.19 -14.26 21.56
N SER A 14 -10.66 -13.95 22.74
CA SER A 14 -9.23 -13.75 23.04
C SER A 14 -8.45 -12.87 22.04
N PHE A 15 -8.95 -11.67 21.73
CA PHE A 15 -8.10 -10.63 21.21
C PHE A 15 -7.16 -10.17 22.33
N ALA A 16 -5.87 -10.38 22.12
CA ALA A 16 -4.89 -9.49 22.74
C ALA A 16 -5.28 -8.09 22.24
N LEU A 17 -5.87 -7.28 23.11
CA LEU A 17 -6.24 -5.91 22.81
C LEU A 17 -5.06 -5.23 22.13
N PRO A 18 -5.26 -4.49 21.04
CA PRO A 18 -4.21 -3.63 20.50
C PRO A 18 -3.67 -2.85 21.70
N ALA A 19 -2.34 -2.72 21.79
CA ALA A 19 -1.69 -2.04 22.89
C ALA A 19 -2.33 -0.67 23.07
N LEU A 20 -3.27 -0.57 23.99
CA LEU A 20 -3.82 0.71 24.43
C LEU A 20 -2.74 1.30 25.35
N PRO A 21 -2.08 2.41 24.96
CA PRO A 21 -0.99 2.99 25.75
C PRO A 21 -1.37 3.22 27.21
N SER A 22 -2.64 3.48 27.47
CA SER A 22 -3.21 3.66 28.82
C SER A 22 -3.30 2.40 29.68
N LEU A 23 -3.30 1.18 29.08
CA LEU A 23 -3.36 -0.09 29.83
C LEU A 23 -2.01 -0.76 29.99
N MET A 24 -0.98 -0.30 29.26
CA MET A 24 0.38 -0.87 29.32
C MET A 24 1.29 -0.19 30.34
N ALA A 25 0.86 0.84 31.02
CA ALA A 25 1.66 1.59 32.00
C ALA A 25 2.02 0.78 33.28
N GLY A 26 1.50 -0.43 33.44
CA GLY A 26 1.67 -1.22 34.66
C GLY A 26 2.39 -2.57 34.54
N ALA A 27 2.74 -3.07 33.36
CA ALA A 27 3.06 -4.50 33.21
C ALA A 27 4.42 -4.87 32.59
N ILE A 28 5.24 -3.96 32.06
CA ILE A 28 6.54 -4.33 31.47
C ILE A 28 7.61 -3.32 31.86
N SER A 29 8.36 -3.66 32.91
CA SER A 29 9.66 -3.05 33.21
C SER A 29 10.72 -3.65 32.29
N GLY A 30 10.60 -3.37 30.99
CA GLY A 30 11.60 -3.67 29.98
C GLY A 30 11.63 -2.49 29.02
N LYS A 31 12.52 -1.53 29.26
CA LYS A 31 12.67 -0.31 28.49
C LYS A 31 13.00 -0.64 27.03
N SER A 32 12.03 -0.53 26.14
CA SER A 32 12.29 -0.38 24.71
C SER A 32 12.65 1.10 24.47
N ALA A 33 13.89 1.36 24.11
CA ALA A 33 14.45 2.70 23.88
C ALA A 33 13.75 3.50 22.75
N ILE A 34 12.74 2.92 22.10
CA ILE A 34 11.97 3.54 20.99
C ILE A 34 10.78 4.37 21.53
N ALA A 35 10.35 4.16 22.77
CA ALA A 35 9.20 4.86 23.36
C ALA A 35 9.54 6.23 23.96
N GLU A 36 10.82 6.56 24.14
CA GLU A 36 11.23 7.77 24.87
C GLU A 36 11.38 9.02 23.99
N SER A 37 11.27 8.94 22.65
CA SER A 37 11.41 10.12 21.78
C SER A 37 10.09 10.77 21.34
N ARG A 38 8.95 10.22 21.72
CA ARG A 38 7.65 10.82 21.41
C ARG A 38 7.12 11.56 22.62
N GLY A 39 7.08 12.89 22.53
CA GLY A 39 6.30 13.71 23.45
C GLY A 39 4.88 13.15 23.57
N ALA A 40 4.43 12.99 24.81
CA ALA A 40 3.11 12.42 25.12
C ALA A 40 2.01 13.10 24.30
N GLY A 41 1.29 12.33 23.46
CA GLY A 41 0.01 12.75 22.93
C GLY A 41 -0.19 12.82 21.41
N VAL A 42 0.81 12.55 20.57
CA VAL A 42 0.55 12.52 19.11
C VAL A 42 0.18 11.11 18.65
N GLU A 43 -1.09 10.91 18.35
CA GLU A 43 -1.57 9.66 17.76
C GLU A 43 -0.93 9.43 16.38
N ALA A 44 -0.39 8.24 16.15
CA ALA A 44 0.24 7.91 14.87
C ALA A 44 -0.79 7.92 13.74
N ARG A 45 -0.61 8.84 12.80
CA ARG A 45 -1.47 8.93 11.61
C ARG A 45 -1.20 7.77 10.67
N ARG A 46 -2.25 7.27 10.03
CA ARG A 46 -2.20 6.21 9.04
C ARG A 46 -2.74 6.70 7.72
N PHE A 47 -2.14 6.26 6.62
CA PHE A 47 -2.56 6.57 5.27
C PHE A 47 -2.90 5.29 4.53
N VAL A 48 -4.10 5.23 3.95
CA VAL A 48 -4.54 4.12 3.09
C VAL A 48 -5.12 4.70 1.81
N ALA A 49 -4.64 4.22 0.67
CA ALA A 49 -5.19 4.53 -0.63
C ALA A 49 -5.71 3.26 -1.31
N VAL A 50 -6.97 3.30 -1.75
CA VAL A 50 -7.58 2.22 -2.53
C VAL A 50 -7.88 2.74 -3.92
N GLY A 51 -7.18 2.22 -4.92
CA GLY A 51 -7.34 2.59 -6.32
C GLY A 51 -8.16 1.56 -7.08
N ASN A 52 -9.28 1.98 -7.63
CA ASN A 52 -10.06 1.15 -8.54
C ASN A 52 -9.64 1.44 -9.99
N LEU A 53 -9.07 0.43 -10.66
CA LEU A 53 -8.32 0.56 -11.91
C LEU A 53 -9.07 1.28 -13.05
N LEU A 54 -10.36 1.00 -13.23
CA LEU A 54 -11.19 1.62 -14.26
C LEU A 54 -12.22 2.62 -13.69
N GLY A 55 -12.08 2.96 -12.39
CA GLY A 55 -12.95 3.89 -11.70
C GLY A 55 -14.35 3.32 -11.40
N PHE A 56 -15.30 4.23 -11.18
CA PHE A 56 -16.69 3.89 -10.87
C PHE A 56 -17.63 4.47 -11.94
N GLN A 57 -18.74 3.78 -12.19
CA GLN A 57 -19.79 4.31 -13.04
C GLN A 57 -20.39 5.58 -12.39
N GLN A 58 -20.20 6.73 -13.03
CA GLN A 58 -20.43 8.05 -12.45
C GLN A 58 -21.85 8.26 -11.96
N LYS A 59 -22.87 7.85 -12.75
CA LYS A 59 -24.28 8.04 -12.40
C LYS A 59 -24.72 7.19 -11.20
N GLN A 60 -24.06 6.04 -10.98
CA GLN A 60 -24.37 5.13 -9.89
C GLN A 60 -23.54 5.39 -8.63
N PHE A 61 -22.43 6.13 -8.75
CA PHE A 61 -21.55 6.44 -7.64
C PHE A 61 -21.79 7.85 -7.10
N PHE A 62 -21.80 8.88 -7.95
CA PHE A 62 -21.85 10.26 -7.49
C PHE A 62 -23.29 10.75 -7.25
N PRO A 63 -23.60 11.22 -6.03
CA PRO A 63 -24.88 11.87 -5.74
C PRO A 63 -25.10 13.12 -6.61
N LYS A 64 -26.35 13.40 -6.94
CA LYS A 64 -26.73 14.67 -7.59
C LYS A 64 -26.79 15.83 -6.62
N THR A 65 -27.11 15.55 -5.35
CA THR A 65 -27.19 16.53 -4.28
C THR A 65 -25.85 16.68 -3.55
N LYS A 66 -25.64 17.82 -2.91
CA LYS A 66 -24.42 18.19 -2.18
C LYS A 66 -24.71 18.31 -0.67
N GLY A 67 -23.65 18.35 0.14
CA GLY A 67 -23.76 18.54 1.59
C GLY A 67 -23.98 17.23 2.34
N LYS A 68 -24.26 17.32 3.64
CA LYS A 68 -24.42 16.14 4.51
C LYS A 68 -25.59 15.24 4.12
N GLU A 69 -26.66 15.83 3.62
CA GLU A 69 -27.89 15.13 3.19
C GLU A 69 -27.84 14.75 1.70
N PHE A 70 -26.69 14.28 1.23
CA PHE A 70 -26.56 13.84 -0.16
C PHE A 70 -27.43 12.60 -0.46
N GLU A 71 -27.90 12.50 -1.70
CA GLU A 71 -28.67 11.37 -2.21
C GLU A 71 -27.88 10.06 -2.10
N GLU A 72 -28.52 9.00 -1.58
CA GLU A 72 -27.91 7.67 -1.54
C GLU A 72 -28.02 7.01 -2.92
N THR A 73 -26.88 6.82 -3.56
CA THR A 73 -26.78 6.15 -4.86
C THR A 73 -26.58 4.64 -4.72
N THR A 74 -26.77 3.90 -5.82
CA THR A 74 -26.65 2.44 -5.82
C THR A 74 -25.34 1.94 -5.24
N LEU A 75 -24.21 2.55 -5.63
CA LEU A 75 -22.89 2.13 -5.17
C LEU A 75 -22.53 2.64 -3.77
N LEU A 76 -23.27 3.62 -3.23
CA LEU A 76 -23.06 4.13 -1.87
C LEU A 76 -23.93 3.43 -0.83
N LYS A 77 -24.98 2.71 -1.22
CA LYS A 77 -25.84 1.95 -0.30
C LYS A 77 -25.08 1.07 0.69
N PRO A 78 -24.04 0.31 0.29
CA PRO A 78 -23.28 -0.51 1.24
C PRO A 78 -22.58 0.31 2.34
N LEU A 79 -22.35 1.61 2.11
CA LEU A 79 -21.68 2.53 3.03
C LEU A 79 -22.66 3.35 3.89
N ALA A 80 -23.98 3.15 3.77
CA ALA A 80 -24.99 3.93 4.46
C ALA A 80 -24.79 4.01 5.98
N ALA A 81 -24.36 2.90 6.61
CA ALA A 81 -24.06 2.85 8.04
C ALA A 81 -22.85 3.74 8.47
N ASN A 82 -21.99 4.11 7.53
CA ASN A 82 -20.78 4.92 7.76
C ASN A 82 -20.89 6.32 7.18
N ARG A 83 -22.09 6.77 6.82
CA ARG A 83 -22.36 8.02 6.12
C ARG A 83 -21.68 9.24 6.74
N GLU A 84 -21.66 9.31 8.06
CA GLU A 84 -21.03 10.41 8.82
C GLU A 84 -19.48 10.35 8.85
N GLN A 85 -18.89 9.27 8.35
CA GLN A 85 -17.47 8.98 8.50
C GLN A 85 -16.67 9.18 7.21
N PHE A 86 -17.32 9.55 6.10
CA PHE A 86 -16.63 9.76 4.83
C PHE A 86 -17.13 10.99 4.08
N THR A 87 -16.31 11.48 3.16
CA THR A 87 -16.61 12.60 2.27
C THR A 87 -16.46 12.18 0.83
N ILE A 88 -17.43 12.54 -0.02
CA ILE A 88 -17.37 12.30 -1.45
C ILE A 88 -16.92 13.58 -2.15
N TYR A 89 -15.82 13.49 -2.87
CA TYR A 89 -15.32 14.56 -3.74
C TYR A 89 -15.71 14.28 -5.18
N ARG A 90 -16.27 15.26 -5.85
CA ARG A 90 -16.62 15.19 -7.26
C ARG A 90 -15.96 16.32 -8.03
N GLY A 91 -15.55 16.04 -9.27
CA GLY A 91 -14.93 17.04 -10.15
C GLY A 91 -13.44 17.26 -9.91
N LEU A 92 -12.80 16.36 -9.13
CA LEU A 92 -11.34 16.29 -9.12
C LEU A 92 -10.89 15.52 -10.35
N ASP A 93 -10.00 16.13 -11.14
CA ASP A 93 -9.58 15.61 -12.42
C ASP A 93 -8.10 15.94 -12.66
N HIS A 94 -7.38 15.01 -13.25
CA HIS A 94 -5.99 15.17 -13.69
C HIS A 94 -5.88 15.56 -15.17
N GLY A 95 -6.98 15.85 -15.83
CA GLY A 95 -7.03 16.16 -17.27
C GLY A 95 -6.87 14.96 -18.19
N LEU A 96 -6.97 13.73 -17.66
CA LEU A 96 -6.92 12.49 -18.43
C LEU A 96 -8.19 12.30 -19.25
N ARG A 97 -8.01 11.89 -20.51
CA ARG A 97 -9.11 11.40 -21.36
C ARG A 97 -9.11 9.87 -21.34
N GLY A 98 -10.21 9.28 -20.85
CA GLY A 98 -10.35 7.82 -20.69
C GLY A 98 -9.77 7.27 -19.38
N GLY A 99 -10.13 6.02 -19.06
CA GLY A 99 -9.74 5.37 -17.79
C GLY A 99 -8.34 4.73 -17.79
N HIS A 100 -7.75 4.56 -18.98
CA HIS A 100 -6.43 3.95 -19.10
C HIS A 100 -5.34 4.81 -18.44
N PHE A 101 -4.48 4.20 -17.64
CA PHE A 101 -3.41 4.85 -16.88
C PHE A 101 -3.87 5.89 -15.83
N ALA A 102 -5.17 6.00 -15.56
CA ALA A 102 -5.68 6.88 -14.52
C ALA A 102 -5.14 6.51 -13.13
N VAL A 103 -4.98 5.21 -12.87
CA VAL A 103 -4.42 4.72 -11.61
C VAL A 103 -2.95 5.14 -11.42
N HIS A 104 -2.17 5.24 -12.49
CA HIS A 104 -0.80 5.76 -12.43
C HIS A 104 -0.76 7.23 -11.97
N THR A 105 -1.73 8.03 -12.41
CA THR A 105 -1.84 9.44 -12.08
C THR A 105 -2.44 9.67 -10.68
N PHE A 106 -3.16 8.68 -10.14
CA PHE A 106 -3.99 8.81 -8.94
C PHE A 106 -3.22 9.34 -7.71
N LEU A 107 -2.06 8.79 -7.42
CA LEU A 107 -1.28 9.18 -6.24
C LEU A 107 -0.08 10.07 -6.57
N SER A 108 0.29 10.23 -7.83
CA SER A 108 1.40 11.08 -8.26
C SER A 108 0.95 12.46 -8.74
N GLY A 109 -0.28 12.59 -9.21
CA GLY A 109 -0.75 13.77 -9.94
C GLY A 109 -0.09 13.95 -11.32
N MET A 110 0.81 13.05 -11.72
CA MET A 110 1.58 13.12 -12.94
C MET A 110 0.96 12.25 -14.04
N LEU A 111 0.82 12.80 -15.25
CA LEU A 111 0.31 12.04 -16.37
C LEU A 111 1.33 10.98 -16.83
N HIS A 112 0.87 9.78 -17.16
CA HIS A 112 1.74 8.67 -17.55
C HIS A 112 2.73 9.03 -18.67
N HIS A 113 2.33 9.86 -19.65
CA HIS A 113 3.22 10.27 -20.73
C HIS A 113 4.29 11.29 -20.29
N GLU A 114 4.02 12.06 -19.23
CA GLU A 114 4.97 13.03 -18.67
C GLU A 114 6.01 12.32 -17.80
N SER A 115 5.63 11.24 -17.08
CA SER A 115 6.49 10.51 -16.19
C SER A 115 7.70 9.87 -16.87
N LYS A 116 7.59 9.57 -18.17
CA LYS A 116 8.69 9.01 -18.97
C LYS A 116 9.92 9.92 -19.04
N ASN A 117 9.71 11.23 -18.90
CA ASN A 117 10.76 12.25 -19.01
C ASN A 117 11.13 12.87 -17.66
N ARG A 118 10.49 12.45 -16.58
CA ARG A 118 10.69 13.00 -15.23
C ARG A 118 10.75 11.86 -14.21
N VAL A 119 11.94 11.31 -14.02
CA VAL A 119 12.13 10.21 -13.08
C VAL A 119 11.82 10.67 -11.64
N ASP A 120 12.35 11.81 -11.25
CA ASP A 120 12.18 12.40 -9.92
C ASP A 120 10.77 12.96 -9.64
N GLY A 121 10.01 13.29 -10.68
CA GLY A 121 8.66 13.82 -10.55
C GLY A 121 7.57 12.76 -10.41
N ASN A 122 7.91 11.48 -10.45
CA ASN A 122 6.92 10.39 -10.44
C ASN A 122 6.62 9.81 -9.05
N VAL A 123 7.20 10.38 -8.00
CA VAL A 123 6.95 9.91 -6.64
C VAL A 123 5.47 10.02 -6.29
N THR A 124 4.91 8.95 -5.74
CA THR A 124 3.52 8.93 -5.26
C THR A 124 3.44 9.36 -3.79
N ILE A 125 2.31 9.92 -3.39
CA ILE A 125 2.13 10.47 -2.04
C ILE A 125 2.34 9.42 -0.95
N ASP A 126 1.96 8.17 -1.18
CA ASP A 126 2.20 7.06 -0.25
C ASP A 126 3.69 6.82 -0.03
N GLN A 127 4.50 6.88 -1.10
CA GLN A 127 5.96 6.72 -1.01
C GLN A 127 6.64 7.96 -0.44
N PHE A 128 6.12 9.16 -0.75
CA PHE A 128 6.58 10.38 -0.11
C PHE A 128 6.38 10.34 1.41
N ILE A 129 5.20 9.92 1.88
CA ILE A 129 4.92 9.74 3.31
C ILE A 129 5.78 8.61 3.90
N ALA A 130 6.01 7.52 3.15
CA ALA A 130 6.84 6.40 3.59
C ALA A 130 8.31 6.79 3.82
N ASP A 131 8.84 7.70 3.03
CA ASP A 131 10.20 8.23 3.22
C ASP A 131 10.33 9.02 4.52
N GLU A 132 9.26 9.69 4.97
CA GLU A 132 9.26 10.52 6.19
C GLU A 132 9.00 9.69 7.46
N VAL A 133 8.00 8.80 7.44
CA VAL A 133 7.56 8.10 8.66
C VAL A 133 7.69 6.58 8.59
N GLY A 134 7.99 6.02 7.43
CA GLY A 134 8.02 4.58 7.23
C GLY A 134 9.15 3.86 7.96
N THR A 135 10.21 4.57 8.34
CA THR A 135 11.32 4.01 9.13
C THR A 135 10.93 3.66 10.57
N GLU A 136 9.79 4.12 11.04
CA GLU A 136 9.28 3.83 12.39
C GLU A 136 8.57 2.48 12.49
N THR A 137 8.24 1.87 11.36
CA THR A 137 7.51 0.60 11.29
C THR A 137 8.32 -0.47 10.55
N ARG A 138 7.91 -1.75 10.69
CA ARG A 138 8.58 -2.87 10.02
C ARG A 138 8.57 -2.74 8.50
N PHE A 139 7.44 -2.30 7.96
CA PHE A 139 7.26 -2.05 6.53
C PHE A 139 7.02 -0.56 6.32
N PRO A 140 7.90 0.16 5.60
CA PRO A 140 7.69 1.58 5.29
C PRO A 140 6.34 1.84 4.63
N SER A 141 5.95 0.95 3.72
CA SER A 141 4.64 0.89 3.08
C SER A 141 4.32 -0.55 2.67
N LEU A 142 3.05 -0.85 2.47
CA LEU A 142 2.56 -2.07 1.85
C LEU A 142 1.77 -1.71 0.61
N THR A 143 2.22 -2.17 -0.55
CA THR A 143 1.51 -2.03 -1.81
C THR A 143 0.93 -3.38 -2.19
N VAL A 144 -0.39 -3.46 -2.32
CA VAL A 144 -1.12 -4.69 -2.66
C VAL A 144 -1.80 -4.51 -4.01
N GLY A 145 -1.71 -5.51 -4.86
CA GLY A 145 -2.30 -5.47 -6.20
C GLY A 145 -1.86 -6.67 -7.04
N SER A 146 -2.05 -6.59 -8.34
CA SER A 146 -1.63 -7.65 -9.27
C SER A 146 -0.28 -7.36 -9.92
N GLU A 147 0.51 -8.39 -10.22
CA GLU A 147 1.72 -8.25 -11.05
C GLU A 147 1.41 -8.14 -12.54
N GLY A 148 0.29 -8.69 -12.97
CA GLY A 148 -0.16 -8.74 -14.35
C GLY A 148 -1.55 -8.13 -14.55
N GLY A 149 -2.16 -8.43 -15.69
CA GLY A 149 -3.49 -7.95 -16.04
C GLY A 149 -3.48 -6.66 -16.86
N ILE A 150 -4.55 -5.88 -16.76
CA ILE A 150 -4.68 -4.62 -17.49
C ILE A 150 -3.54 -3.67 -17.10
N HIS A 151 -2.87 -3.10 -18.05
CA HIS A 151 -1.73 -2.15 -17.89
C HIS A 151 -0.44 -2.76 -17.32
N GLY A 152 -0.28 -4.09 -17.30
CA GLY A 152 0.96 -4.74 -16.88
C GLY A 152 1.19 -4.74 -15.38
N GLY A 153 0.13 -4.78 -14.61
CA GLY A 153 0.13 -4.88 -13.15
C GLY A 153 -0.08 -3.57 -12.42
N CYS A 154 0.01 -3.64 -11.10
CA CYS A 154 -0.24 -2.51 -10.20
C CYS A 154 0.66 -1.30 -10.50
N GLN A 155 0.06 -0.15 -10.69
CA GLN A 155 0.73 1.10 -11.03
C GLN A 155 0.56 2.18 -9.95
N LEU A 156 0.06 1.82 -8.76
CA LEU A 156 -0.29 2.79 -7.71
C LEU A 156 0.91 3.50 -7.11
N SER A 157 1.98 2.76 -6.82
CA SER A 157 3.07 3.23 -5.96
C SER A 157 4.40 3.34 -6.72
N TRP A 158 5.03 4.51 -6.65
CA TRP A 158 6.30 4.83 -7.31
C TRP A 158 7.22 5.54 -6.35
N THR A 159 8.47 5.09 -6.25
CA THR A 159 9.50 5.70 -5.41
C THR A 159 9.97 7.03 -5.99
N LYS A 160 10.67 7.83 -5.18
CA LYS A 160 11.31 9.08 -5.59
C LYS A 160 12.31 8.90 -6.74
N SER A 161 12.93 7.72 -6.85
CA SER A 161 13.82 7.37 -7.97
C SER A 161 13.07 6.88 -9.22
N GLY A 162 11.73 7.04 -9.29
CA GLY A 162 10.93 6.67 -10.45
C GLY A 162 10.74 5.15 -10.64
N VAL A 163 11.04 4.37 -9.61
CA VAL A 163 10.89 2.91 -9.65
C VAL A 163 9.52 2.51 -9.11
N ARG A 164 8.81 1.68 -9.88
CA ARG A 164 7.55 1.09 -9.43
C ARG A 164 7.79 0.18 -8.22
N VAL A 165 6.96 0.34 -7.19
CA VAL A 165 6.97 -0.55 -6.04
C VAL A 165 6.30 -1.88 -6.43
N PRO A 166 6.99 -3.02 -6.36
CA PRO A 166 6.38 -4.31 -6.65
C PRO A 166 5.22 -4.60 -5.70
N PRO A 167 4.04 -5.01 -6.21
CA PRO A 167 2.91 -5.32 -5.36
C PRO A 167 3.06 -6.65 -4.65
N ILE A 168 2.36 -6.79 -3.52
CA ILE A 168 2.03 -8.04 -2.88
C ILE A 168 0.79 -8.58 -3.58
N THR A 169 0.83 -9.82 -4.08
CA THR A 169 -0.14 -10.28 -5.08
C THR A 169 -1.37 -10.97 -4.52
N GLY A 170 -1.36 -11.35 -3.26
CA GLY A 170 -2.49 -12.07 -2.68
C GLY A 170 -2.48 -12.12 -1.16
N PRO A 171 -3.57 -12.61 -0.56
CA PRO A 171 -3.67 -12.72 0.89
C PRO A 171 -2.66 -13.68 1.50
N ALA A 172 -2.27 -14.75 0.82
CA ALA A 172 -1.26 -15.69 1.33
C ALA A 172 0.11 -15.03 1.48
N GLU A 173 0.57 -14.28 0.47
CA GLU A 173 1.83 -13.55 0.53
C GLU A 173 1.80 -12.43 1.57
N LEU A 174 0.70 -11.67 1.64
CA LEU A 174 0.55 -10.60 2.62
C LEU A 174 0.55 -11.16 4.06
N PHE A 175 -0.12 -12.30 4.29
CA PHE A 175 -0.11 -12.99 5.57
C PHE A 175 1.30 -13.42 5.98
N ASP A 176 2.06 -14.04 5.06
CA ASP A 176 3.44 -14.46 5.33
C ASP A 176 4.33 -13.26 5.70
N ARG A 177 4.20 -12.16 4.98
CA ARG A 177 4.94 -10.94 5.30
C ARG A 177 4.64 -10.42 6.69
N LEU A 178 3.38 -10.44 7.11
CA LEU A 178 2.94 -9.88 8.39
C LEU A 178 3.25 -10.79 9.58
N PHE A 179 3.04 -12.09 9.45
CA PHE A 179 2.93 -13.00 10.60
C PHE A 179 3.94 -14.15 10.60
N VAL A 180 4.41 -14.61 9.45
CA VAL A 180 5.33 -15.76 9.42
C VAL A 180 6.76 -15.27 9.61
N SER A 181 7.39 -15.73 10.70
CA SER A 181 8.81 -15.49 10.96
C SER A 181 9.65 -16.42 10.09
N ASP A 182 10.84 -15.94 9.72
CA ASP A 182 11.81 -16.77 9.00
C ASP A 182 12.24 -17.96 9.82
N SER A 183 12.56 -19.06 9.16
CA SER A 183 13.33 -20.12 9.79
C SER A 183 14.73 -19.60 10.17
N LYS A 184 15.43 -20.31 11.04
CA LYS A 184 16.80 -19.94 11.42
C LYS A 184 17.71 -19.84 10.20
N GLU A 185 17.62 -20.78 9.29
CA GLU A 185 18.39 -20.82 8.05
C GLU A 185 18.07 -19.65 7.12
N GLN A 186 16.78 -19.33 6.96
CA GLN A 186 16.33 -18.18 6.17
C GLN A 186 16.79 -16.85 6.79
N HIS A 187 16.74 -16.74 8.12
CA HIS A 187 17.25 -15.59 8.85
C HIS A 187 18.76 -15.40 8.61
N GLU A 188 19.57 -16.45 8.79
CA GLU A 188 21.00 -16.41 8.55
C GLU A 188 21.35 -16.03 7.10
N GLN A 189 20.64 -16.62 6.13
CA GLN A 189 20.81 -16.27 4.71
C GLN A 189 20.48 -14.80 4.44
N ARG A 190 19.42 -14.28 5.03
CA ARG A 190 19.02 -12.89 4.86
C ARG A 190 20.01 -11.92 5.51
N VAL A 191 20.48 -12.22 6.71
CA VAL A 191 21.53 -11.42 7.38
C VAL A 191 22.80 -11.38 6.52
N LYS A 192 23.21 -12.52 5.97
CA LYS A 192 24.38 -12.61 5.07
C LYS A 192 24.17 -11.81 3.78
N ALA A 193 22.99 -11.92 3.15
CA ALA A 193 22.64 -11.16 1.95
C ALA A 193 22.62 -9.64 2.21
N ASN A 194 22.04 -9.21 3.32
CA ASN A 194 22.02 -7.79 3.73
C ASN A 194 23.44 -7.26 3.98
N SER A 195 24.33 -8.06 4.58
CA SER A 195 25.74 -7.69 4.79
C SER A 195 26.48 -7.52 3.47
N LEU A 196 26.29 -8.46 2.55
CA LEU A 196 26.91 -8.39 1.21
C LEU A 196 26.40 -7.17 0.43
N GLN A 197 25.10 -6.89 0.45
CA GLN A 197 24.53 -5.70 -0.18
C GLN A 197 25.10 -4.41 0.40
N GLY A 198 25.25 -4.32 1.73
CA GLY A 198 25.90 -3.19 2.38
C GLY A 198 27.33 -2.98 1.89
N SER A 199 28.12 -4.04 1.83
CA SER A 199 29.51 -4.01 1.36
C SER A 199 29.63 -3.54 -0.10
N ILE A 200 28.69 -3.95 -0.97
CA ILE A 200 28.64 -3.50 -2.36
C ILE A 200 28.33 -2.00 -2.43
N LEU A 201 27.37 -1.52 -1.63
CA LEU A 201 27.00 -0.10 -1.59
C LEU A 201 28.16 0.77 -1.09
N ASP A 202 28.89 0.34 -0.06
CA ASP A 202 30.07 1.03 0.45
C ASP A 202 31.13 1.18 -0.67
N SER A 203 31.43 0.12 -1.42
CA SER A 203 32.36 0.16 -2.56
C SER A 203 31.89 1.12 -3.65
N ILE A 204 30.60 1.10 -3.98
CA ILE A 204 30.05 2.00 -5.00
C ILE A 204 30.14 3.46 -4.56
N GLN A 205 29.88 3.75 -3.30
CA GLN A 205 30.02 5.13 -2.76
C GLN A 205 31.45 5.64 -2.81
N GLU A 206 32.44 4.79 -2.48
CA GLU A 206 33.84 5.14 -2.54
C GLU A 206 34.29 5.46 -3.98
N GLU A 207 33.93 4.60 -4.94
CA GLU A 207 34.25 4.80 -6.36
C GLU A 207 33.56 6.07 -6.91
N ALA A 208 32.29 6.26 -6.62
CA ALA A 208 31.53 7.42 -7.09
C ALA A 208 31.99 8.72 -6.41
N GLY A 209 32.39 8.68 -5.14
CA GLY A 209 33.04 9.81 -4.45
C GLY A 209 34.37 10.21 -5.10
N SER A 210 35.14 9.25 -5.58
CA SER A 210 36.36 9.48 -6.37
C SER A 210 36.04 10.10 -7.74
N LEU A 211 34.99 9.62 -8.41
CA LEU A 211 34.55 10.12 -9.72
C LEU A 211 34.06 11.57 -9.65
N SER A 212 33.33 11.94 -8.58
CA SER A 212 32.74 13.26 -8.40
C SER A 212 33.78 14.41 -8.43
N LYS A 213 35.03 14.10 -8.07
CA LYS A 213 36.16 15.06 -8.11
C LYS A 213 36.68 15.33 -9.51
N ARG A 214 36.33 14.52 -10.50
CA ARG A 214 36.91 14.49 -11.85
C ARG A 214 35.92 14.92 -12.94
N ILE A 215 34.66 15.14 -12.61
CA ILE A 215 33.59 15.44 -13.56
C ILE A 215 33.13 16.90 -13.46
N ASN A 216 32.43 17.38 -14.51
CA ASN A 216 31.86 18.72 -14.58
C ASN A 216 30.60 18.87 -13.72
N THR A 217 30.04 20.08 -13.63
CA THR A 217 28.86 20.38 -12.79
C THR A 217 27.60 19.65 -13.23
N GLU A 218 27.40 19.47 -14.55
CA GLU A 218 26.21 18.80 -15.08
C GLU A 218 26.23 17.30 -14.73
N ASP A 219 27.39 16.66 -14.89
CA ASP A 219 27.56 15.25 -14.54
C ASP A 219 27.52 15.03 -13.03
N LYS A 220 27.94 16.04 -12.21
CA LYS A 220 27.76 15.99 -10.76
C LYS A 220 26.28 15.91 -10.38
N ALA A 221 25.42 16.67 -11.03
CA ALA A 221 23.97 16.60 -10.74
C ALA A 221 23.39 15.19 -10.98
N LYS A 222 23.80 14.53 -12.07
CA LYS A 222 23.41 13.12 -12.35
C LYS A 222 23.99 12.15 -11.31
N LEU A 223 25.21 12.39 -10.86
CA LEU A 223 25.86 11.58 -9.83
C LEU A 223 25.20 11.78 -8.46
N ASP A 224 24.74 12.99 -8.12
CA ASP A 224 24.01 13.27 -6.89
C ASP A 224 22.64 12.57 -6.87
N GLU A 225 21.95 12.49 -8.01
CA GLU A 225 20.73 11.70 -8.17
C GLU A 225 21.00 10.20 -7.94
N TYR A 226 22.08 9.69 -8.50
CA TYR A 226 22.53 8.31 -8.27
C TYR A 226 22.85 8.05 -6.78
N PHE A 227 23.55 8.97 -6.11
CA PHE A 227 23.82 8.88 -4.67
C PHE A 227 22.54 8.93 -3.83
N SER A 228 21.54 9.69 -4.25
CA SER A 228 20.24 9.72 -3.59
C SER A 228 19.58 8.33 -3.63
N SER A 229 19.63 7.67 -4.80
CA SER A 229 19.11 6.31 -4.95
C SER A 229 19.86 5.28 -4.09
N ILE A 230 21.18 5.40 -3.98
CA ILE A 230 21.98 4.55 -3.09
C ILE A 230 21.56 4.75 -1.63
N ARG A 231 21.43 5.98 -1.16
CA ARG A 231 20.96 6.27 0.21
C ARG A 231 19.60 5.69 0.53
N ASP A 232 18.70 5.64 -0.45
CA ASP A 232 17.39 5.01 -0.27
C ASP A 232 17.50 3.48 -0.10
N VAL A 233 18.42 2.84 -0.80
CA VAL A 233 18.71 1.41 -0.62
C VAL A 233 19.34 1.15 0.75
N GLU A 234 20.28 1.98 1.20
CA GLU A 234 20.91 1.89 2.52
C GLU A 234 19.89 2.00 3.66
N LYS A 235 19.01 2.99 3.60
CA LYS A 235 17.92 3.16 4.58
C LYS A 235 17.05 1.90 4.67
N ARG A 236 16.72 1.29 3.53
CA ARG A 236 15.93 0.04 3.50
C ARG A 236 16.69 -1.14 4.09
N LEU A 237 18.00 -1.25 3.85
CA LEU A 237 18.84 -2.29 4.43
C LEU A 237 18.97 -2.12 5.96
N GLU A 238 19.18 -0.89 6.41
CA GLU A 238 19.22 -0.58 7.85
C GLU A 238 17.90 -0.91 8.53
N LEU A 239 16.77 -0.56 7.92
CA LEU A 239 15.45 -0.91 8.42
C LEU A 239 15.27 -2.43 8.51
N ARG A 240 15.65 -3.17 7.46
CA ARG A 240 15.60 -4.64 7.48
C ARG A 240 16.44 -5.24 8.60
N ARG A 241 17.65 -4.70 8.86
CA ARG A 241 18.53 -5.12 9.96
C ARG A 241 17.85 -4.86 11.32
N ARG A 242 17.31 -3.66 11.52
CA ARG A 242 16.62 -3.27 12.77
C ARG A 242 15.45 -4.20 13.12
N TRP A 243 14.68 -4.61 12.12
CA TRP A 243 13.52 -5.47 12.29
C TRP A 243 13.80 -6.97 12.16
N ALA A 244 15.02 -7.36 11.80
CA ALA A 244 15.37 -8.77 11.61
C ALA A 244 15.15 -9.62 12.87
N ASP A 245 15.56 -9.09 14.02
CA ASP A 245 15.49 -9.78 15.32
C ASP A 245 14.20 -9.45 16.10
N GLN A 246 13.35 -8.58 15.58
CA GLN A 246 12.09 -8.24 16.23
C GLN A 246 11.03 -9.30 15.89
N PRO A 247 10.28 -9.83 16.88
CA PRO A 247 9.23 -10.78 16.59
C PRO A 247 8.13 -10.13 15.75
N LYS A 248 7.52 -10.91 14.86
CA LYS A 248 6.32 -10.50 14.15
C LYS A 248 5.09 -10.66 15.07
N PRO A 249 4.01 -9.91 14.85
CA PRO A 249 2.75 -10.12 15.54
C PRO A 249 2.28 -11.56 15.40
N LYS A 250 1.58 -12.07 16.41
CA LYS A 250 0.95 -13.39 16.32
C LYS A 250 -0.22 -13.35 15.36
N ALA A 251 -0.30 -14.31 14.45
CA ALA A 251 -1.42 -14.45 13.53
C ALA A 251 -2.73 -14.69 14.29
N PRO A 252 -3.82 -13.97 13.99
CA PRO A 252 -5.12 -14.17 14.64
C PRO A 252 -5.92 -15.34 14.07
N PHE A 253 -5.53 -15.85 12.90
CA PHE A 253 -6.15 -16.97 12.18
C PHE A 253 -5.11 -17.71 11.33
N ASP A 254 -5.49 -18.84 10.76
CA ASP A 254 -4.63 -19.64 9.90
C ASP A 254 -4.34 -18.93 8.57
N LYS A 255 -3.21 -19.26 7.95
CA LYS A 255 -2.82 -18.69 6.66
C LYS A 255 -3.91 -18.92 5.61
N PRO A 256 -4.43 -17.87 4.99
CA PRO A 256 -5.40 -17.99 3.91
C PRO A 256 -4.74 -18.57 2.65
N ALA A 257 -5.54 -19.24 1.82
CA ALA A 257 -5.16 -19.57 0.46
C ALA A 257 -5.62 -18.47 -0.49
N ASP A 258 -4.82 -18.20 -1.51
CA ASP A 258 -5.23 -17.31 -2.60
C ASP A 258 -6.31 -18.01 -3.44
N LYS A 259 -7.31 -17.26 -3.86
CA LYS A 259 -8.42 -17.74 -4.67
C LYS A 259 -8.55 -16.96 -5.97
N ASN A 260 -9.29 -15.86 -5.91
CA ASN A 260 -9.46 -14.92 -7.01
C ASN A 260 -9.71 -13.52 -6.47
N THR A 261 -9.54 -12.51 -7.31
CA THR A 261 -9.61 -11.11 -6.90
C THR A 261 -10.84 -10.77 -6.05
N VAL A 262 -12.02 -11.31 -6.36
CA VAL A 262 -13.26 -10.96 -5.65
C VAL A 262 -13.33 -11.62 -4.27
N GLU A 263 -12.99 -12.91 -4.21
CA GLU A 263 -13.03 -13.67 -2.97
C GLU A 263 -11.90 -13.29 -2.02
N ASP A 264 -10.78 -12.81 -2.56
CA ASP A 264 -9.60 -12.40 -1.79
C ASP A 264 -9.74 -10.99 -1.19
N LEU A 265 -10.53 -10.10 -1.80
CA LEU A 265 -10.68 -8.72 -1.34
C LEU A 265 -11.05 -8.59 0.16
N PRO A 266 -12.04 -9.31 0.70
CA PRO A 266 -12.37 -9.21 2.13
C PRO A 266 -11.18 -9.57 3.03
N MET A 267 -10.41 -10.59 2.64
CA MET A 267 -9.22 -11.02 3.38
C MET A 267 -8.09 -10.00 3.26
N LEU A 268 -7.88 -9.42 2.08
CA LEU A 268 -6.89 -8.36 1.89
C LEU A 268 -7.21 -7.12 2.74
N TYR A 269 -8.49 -6.70 2.81
CA TYR A 269 -8.90 -5.61 3.70
C TYR A 269 -8.65 -5.94 5.17
N GLU A 270 -8.94 -7.18 5.61
CA GLU A 270 -8.69 -7.60 6.98
C GLU A 270 -7.19 -7.62 7.31
N LEU A 271 -6.36 -8.16 6.44
CA LEU A 271 -4.91 -8.19 6.61
C LEU A 271 -4.29 -6.79 6.63
N LEU A 272 -4.75 -5.88 5.76
CA LEU A 272 -4.30 -4.50 5.78
C LEU A 272 -4.73 -3.77 7.05
N ALA A 273 -5.95 -3.99 7.52
CA ALA A 273 -6.42 -3.45 8.81
C ALA A 273 -5.56 -3.95 9.97
N LEU A 274 -5.24 -5.25 10.01
CA LEU A 274 -4.35 -5.84 11.01
C LEU A 274 -2.93 -5.26 10.93
N ALA A 275 -2.39 -5.06 9.73
CA ALA A 275 -1.08 -4.44 9.54
C ALA A 275 -1.01 -3.02 10.12
N LEU A 276 -2.09 -2.25 9.96
CA LEU A 276 -2.22 -0.90 10.52
C LEU A 276 -2.45 -0.93 12.03
N GLN A 277 -3.26 -1.86 12.54
CA GLN A 277 -3.54 -2.00 13.97
C GLN A 277 -2.34 -2.43 14.77
N THR A 278 -1.52 -3.32 14.22
CA THR A 278 -0.28 -3.81 14.85
C THR A 278 0.91 -2.86 14.66
N ASP A 279 0.71 -1.71 14.03
CA ASP A 279 1.77 -0.77 13.63
C ASP A 279 2.90 -1.45 12.82
N SER A 280 2.57 -2.55 12.13
CA SER A 280 3.50 -3.20 11.20
C SER A 280 3.82 -2.30 9.99
N THR A 281 2.86 -1.49 9.60
CA THR A 281 2.98 -0.36 8.68
C THR A 281 1.99 0.74 9.06
N ARG A 282 2.22 1.96 8.59
CA ARG A 282 1.26 3.08 8.68
C ARG A 282 0.76 3.52 7.32
N ILE A 283 1.31 2.93 6.26
CA ILE A 283 1.02 3.31 4.89
C ILE A 283 0.68 2.05 4.09
N ALA A 284 -0.49 2.04 3.48
CA ALA A 284 -0.93 0.94 2.65
C ALA A 284 -1.61 1.44 1.37
N THR A 285 -1.36 0.76 0.27
CA THR A 285 -2.07 0.96 -0.99
C THR A 285 -2.64 -0.36 -1.48
N LEU A 286 -3.85 -0.33 -2.03
CA LEU A 286 -4.53 -1.47 -2.62
C LEU A 286 -5.06 -1.10 -4.00
N GLU A 287 -4.60 -1.79 -5.04
CA GLU A 287 -5.17 -1.71 -6.38
C GLU A 287 -6.23 -2.79 -6.58
N ILE A 288 -7.42 -2.38 -6.96
CA ILE A 288 -8.54 -3.28 -7.27
C ILE A 288 -8.73 -3.35 -8.78
N GLY A 289 -8.86 -4.55 -9.32
CA GLY A 289 -9.30 -4.79 -10.69
C GLY A 289 -8.21 -5.22 -11.68
N GLY A 290 -6.91 -5.16 -11.32
CA GLY A 290 -5.83 -5.50 -12.25
C GLY A 290 -5.93 -6.92 -12.83
N SER A 291 -6.21 -7.91 -12.00
CA SER A 291 -6.40 -9.32 -12.38
C SER A 291 -7.86 -9.80 -12.26
N PHE A 292 -8.81 -8.86 -12.23
CA PHE A 292 -10.22 -9.20 -12.08
C PHE A 292 -10.77 -9.95 -13.29
N LEU A 293 -11.35 -11.11 -13.05
CA LEU A 293 -12.01 -11.97 -14.05
C LEU A 293 -13.52 -12.00 -13.78
N PRO A 294 -14.33 -11.23 -14.54
CA PRO A 294 -15.78 -11.19 -14.36
C PRO A 294 -16.46 -12.55 -14.53
N GLN A 295 -15.82 -13.47 -15.26
CA GLN A 295 -16.26 -14.85 -15.43
C GLN A 295 -16.45 -15.58 -14.09
N ASN A 296 -15.70 -15.23 -13.06
CA ASN A 296 -15.87 -15.76 -11.70
C ASN A 296 -17.20 -15.35 -11.06
N LEU A 297 -17.87 -14.34 -11.63
CA LEU A 297 -19.22 -13.88 -11.25
C LEU A 297 -20.30 -14.32 -12.25
N GLY A 298 -19.97 -15.20 -13.21
CA GLY A 298 -20.89 -15.62 -14.27
C GLY A 298 -21.13 -14.57 -15.36
N ILE A 299 -20.22 -13.60 -15.51
CA ILE A 299 -20.31 -12.52 -16.51
C ILE A 299 -19.41 -12.87 -17.70
N ASP A 300 -19.98 -13.04 -18.89
CA ASP A 300 -19.24 -13.45 -20.10
C ASP A 300 -18.44 -12.34 -20.80
N LYS A 301 -18.33 -11.17 -20.17
CA LYS A 301 -17.55 -10.04 -20.70
C LYS A 301 -16.26 -9.87 -19.91
N SER A 302 -15.20 -9.40 -20.56
CA SER A 302 -13.98 -9.03 -19.83
C SER A 302 -14.20 -7.72 -19.05
N TYR A 303 -13.49 -7.56 -17.94
CA TYR A 303 -13.52 -6.33 -17.12
C TYR A 303 -13.23 -5.09 -17.97
N HIS A 304 -12.24 -5.17 -18.85
CA HIS A 304 -11.90 -4.08 -19.77
C HIS A 304 -13.05 -3.77 -20.75
N SER A 305 -13.66 -4.80 -21.35
CA SER A 305 -14.77 -4.54 -22.29
C SER A 305 -16.01 -3.94 -21.62
N MET A 306 -16.25 -4.25 -20.35
CA MET A 306 -17.33 -3.62 -19.57
C MET A 306 -17.08 -2.13 -19.32
N SER A 307 -15.82 -1.70 -19.21
CA SER A 307 -15.50 -0.27 -19.06
C SER A 307 -15.84 0.57 -20.31
N HIS A 308 -15.95 -0.06 -21.48
CA HIS A 308 -16.37 0.57 -22.74
C HIS A 308 -17.89 0.55 -22.96
N HIS A 309 -18.67 0.77 -21.90
CA HIS A 309 -20.14 0.67 -21.92
C HIS A 309 -20.87 1.72 -22.76
N GLY A 310 -20.19 2.79 -23.21
CA GLY A 310 -20.79 3.86 -24.06
C GLY A 310 -22.04 4.52 -23.46
N ASN A 311 -22.26 4.40 -22.15
CA ASN A 311 -23.50 4.76 -21.43
C ASN A 311 -24.73 3.91 -21.82
N ASP A 312 -24.55 2.76 -22.45
CA ASP A 312 -25.63 1.81 -22.70
C ASP A 312 -26.13 1.17 -21.40
N GLU A 313 -27.42 1.31 -21.13
CA GLU A 313 -28.04 0.88 -19.86
C GLU A 313 -27.92 -0.64 -19.64
N LYS A 314 -28.02 -1.44 -20.71
CA LYS A 314 -27.88 -2.90 -20.62
C LYS A 314 -26.46 -3.31 -20.22
N THR A 315 -25.47 -2.62 -20.73
CA THR A 315 -24.07 -2.88 -20.40
C THR A 315 -23.71 -2.40 -18.99
N ILE A 316 -24.34 -1.31 -18.53
CA ILE A 316 -24.16 -0.78 -17.17
C ILE A 316 -24.82 -1.67 -16.11
N ALA A 317 -25.88 -2.42 -16.47
CA ALA A 317 -26.62 -3.28 -15.53
C ALA A 317 -25.86 -4.59 -15.18
N HIS A 318 -24.80 -4.93 -15.91
CA HIS A 318 -23.90 -6.04 -15.60
C HIS A 318 -22.85 -5.64 -14.59
#